data_01fa211a7c8e38c23028103c1dbec58c
#
_entry.id   01fa211a7c8e38c23028103c1dbec58c
#
_cell.length_a   1.000
_cell.length_b   1.000
_cell.length_c   1.000
_cell.angle_alpha   90.00
_cell.angle_beta   90.00
_cell.angle_gamma   90.00
#
_symmetry.space_group_name_H-M   'P 1'
#
loop_
_entity.id
_entity.type
_entity.pdbx_description
1 polymer ?
#
loop_
_entity_poly.entity_id
_entity_poly.type
_entity_poly.pdbx_seq_one_letter_code
_entity_poly.pdbx_strand_id
1 'polypeptide(L)'
;MRGVVSDRRDRRFRRNKQAILDAALEIIREAGPAALSMRALGERSDYSAAGLYEYFGGKDEIIAAVCEQGNERLTAHMRRADPSLPVADYLYEIGIAYIRFALENPDYFLLMFTVVTPRPTGALSPQEMLEGDSSFHILLRAIRRGIDEGVFQARPGFGLMEMAYAAWATVHGIAMLRVTSLRGYPMDFDVADREALLNFARGLQSDR
;
A
#
# COMPACT_ATOMS: atom_id res chain seq x y z
N MET A 1 34.65 -22.60 2.34
CA MET A 1 34.11 -22.47 0.97
C MET A 1 32.61 -22.79 0.80
N ARG A 2 31.81 -23.14 1.84
CA ARG A 2 30.37 -23.43 1.73
C ARG A 2 29.46 -22.18 1.63
N GLY A 3 29.89 -20.99 2.08
CA GLY A 3 29.04 -19.79 2.11
C GLY A 3 28.79 -19.09 0.77
N VAL A 4 29.72 -19.13 -0.17
CA VAL A 4 29.65 -18.38 -1.45
C VAL A 4 28.72 -19.05 -2.47
N VAL A 5 28.61 -20.39 -2.44
CA VAL A 5 27.74 -21.15 -3.36
C VAL A 5 26.25 -20.99 -2.97
N SER A 6 25.94 -20.97 -1.66
CA SER A 6 24.60 -20.71 -1.12
C SER A 6 24.10 -19.32 -1.56
N ASP A 7 24.92 -18.27 -1.38
CA ASP A 7 24.57 -16.90 -1.71
C ASP A 7 24.27 -16.70 -3.22
N ARG A 8 24.99 -17.40 -4.12
CA ARG A 8 24.74 -17.33 -5.57
C ARG A 8 23.44 -18.01 -5.97
N ARG A 9 23.10 -19.15 -5.33
CA ARG A 9 21.86 -19.88 -5.58
C ARG A 9 20.66 -19.07 -5.07
N ASP A 10 20.76 -18.49 -3.90
CA ASP A 10 19.72 -17.69 -3.27
C ASP A 10 19.45 -16.38 -4.04
N ARG A 11 20.49 -15.74 -4.57
CA ARG A 11 20.36 -14.57 -5.44
C ARG A 11 19.66 -14.93 -6.75
N ARG A 12 20.02 -16.08 -7.36
CA ARG A 12 19.35 -16.55 -8.59
C ARG A 12 17.88 -16.86 -8.32
N PHE A 13 17.56 -17.54 -7.22
CA PHE A 13 16.19 -17.87 -6.83
C PHE A 13 15.36 -16.59 -6.64
N ARG A 14 15.84 -15.61 -5.89
CA ARG A 14 15.17 -14.32 -5.69
C ARG A 14 14.95 -13.57 -7.01
N ARG A 15 15.95 -13.52 -7.88
CA ARG A 15 15.81 -12.88 -9.19
C ARG A 15 14.75 -13.56 -10.05
N ASN A 16 14.73 -14.88 -10.09
CA ASN A 16 13.74 -15.63 -10.85
C ASN A 16 12.33 -15.43 -10.28
N LYS A 17 12.20 -15.47 -8.96
CA LYS A 17 10.94 -15.17 -8.26
C LYS A 17 10.42 -13.78 -8.63
N GLN A 18 11.31 -12.78 -8.66
CA GLN A 18 10.94 -11.42 -9.08
C GLN A 18 10.47 -11.36 -10.54
N ALA A 19 11.19 -12.00 -11.47
CA ALA A 19 10.79 -12.03 -12.86
C ALA A 19 9.40 -12.66 -13.08
N ILE A 20 9.05 -13.69 -12.29
CA ILE A 20 7.73 -14.30 -12.30
C ILE A 20 6.65 -13.32 -11.81
N LEU A 21 6.93 -12.56 -10.73
CA LEU A 21 6.00 -11.56 -10.21
C LEU A 21 5.81 -10.39 -11.18
N ASP A 22 6.88 -9.95 -11.86
CA ASP A 22 6.80 -8.90 -12.88
C ASP A 22 5.92 -9.34 -14.06
N ALA A 23 6.11 -10.58 -14.56
CA ALA A 23 5.27 -11.15 -15.61
C ALA A 23 3.80 -11.31 -15.17
N ALA A 24 3.56 -11.67 -13.91
CA ALA A 24 2.21 -11.77 -13.35
C ALA A 24 1.52 -10.39 -13.32
N LEU A 25 2.24 -9.36 -12.90
CA LEU A 25 1.73 -7.99 -12.88
C LEU A 25 1.41 -7.48 -14.30
N GLU A 26 2.22 -7.82 -15.29
CA GLU A 26 1.94 -7.48 -16.69
C GLU A 26 0.64 -8.13 -17.19
N ILE A 27 0.43 -9.42 -16.92
CA ILE A 27 -0.82 -10.11 -17.28
C ILE A 27 -2.02 -9.43 -16.61
N ILE A 28 -1.89 -9.10 -15.31
CA ILE A 28 -2.94 -8.44 -14.54
C ILE A 28 -3.26 -7.06 -15.13
N ARG A 29 -2.24 -6.30 -15.50
CA ARG A 29 -2.38 -4.97 -16.11
C ARG A 29 -3.10 -5.04 -17.47
N GLU A 30 -2.75 -6.02 -18.32
CA GLU A 30 -3.28 -6.14 -19.67
C GLU A 30 -4.70 -6.68 -19.71
N ALA A 31 -5.02 -7.67 -18.86
CA ALA A 31 -6.25 -8.45 -18.96
C ALA A 31 -6.99 -8.68 -17.63
N GLY A 32 -6.54 -8.03 -16.57
CA GLY A 32 -7.12 -8.13 -15.23
C GLY A 32 -6.71 -9.39 -14.44
N PRO A 33 -6.99 -9.44 -13.13
CA PRO A 33 -6.56 -10.55 -12.26
C PRO A 33 -7.17 -11.92 -12.65
N ALA A 34 -8.33 -11.92 -13.31
CA ALA A 34 -8.98 -13.14 -13.76
C ALA A 34 -8.17 -13.87 -14.85
N ALA A 35 -7.42 -13.12 -15.66
CA ALA A 35 -6.60 -13.68 -16.74
C ALA A 35 -5.33 -14.38 -16.22
N LEU A 36 -4.88 -14.10 -15.01
CA LEU A 36 -3.72 -14.76 -14.43
C LEU A 36 -4.02 -16.25 -14.20
N SER A 37 -3.19 -17.10 -14.77
CA SER A 37 -3.17 -18.54 -14.56
C SER A 37 -1.74 -19.05 -14.64
N MET A 38 -1.45 -20.22 -14.03
CA MET A 38 -0.11 -20.81 -14.09
C MET A 38 0.34 -21.08 -15.53
N ARG A 39 -0.60 -21.39 -16.44
CA ARG A 39 -0.32 -21.58 -17.87
C ARG A 39 0.03 -20.25 -18.54
N ALA A 40 -0.82 -19.22 -18.40
CA ALA A 40 -0.56 -17.91 -19.01
C ALA A 40 0.75 -17.29 -18.49
N LEU A 41 1.03 -17.50 -17.19
CA LEU A 41 2.27 -17.04 -16.59
C LEU A 41 3.50 -17.82 -17.11
N GLY A 42 3.37 -19.13 -17.31
CA GLY A 42 4.43 -19.94 -17.93
C GLY A 42 4.77 -19.47 -19.35
N GLU A 43 3.75 -19.21 -20.16
CA GLU A 43 3.90 -18.71 -21.53
C GLU A 43 4.58 -17.30 -21.56
N ARG A 44 4.30 -16.45 -20.55
CA ARG A 44 4.85 -15.08 -20.45
C ARG A 44 6.27 -15.05 -19.86
N SER A 45 6.59 -15.94 -18.94
CA SER A 45 7.83 -15.92 -18.15
C SER A 45 8.90 -16.90 -18.62
N ASP A 46 8.70 -17.59 -19.73
CA ASP A 46 9.56 -18.67 -20.26
C ASP A 46 9.80 -19.82 -19.26
N TYR A 47 8.89 -20.01 -18.30
CA TYR A 47 8.89 -21.14 -17.37
C TYR A 47 7.83 -22.17 -17.77
N SER A 48 8.14 -23.46 -17.56
CA SER A 48 7.07 -24.46 -17.56
C SER A 48 6.13 -24.25 -16.37
N ALA A 49 4.85 -24.63 -16.51
CA ALA A 49 3.92 -24.57 -15.38
C ALA A 49 4.45 -25.35 -14.17
N ALA A 50 5.10 -26.51 -14.39
CA ALA A 50 5.75 -27.29 -13.32
C ALA A 50 6.90 -26.51 -12.65
N GLY A 51 7.71 -25.78 -13.44
CA GLY A 51 8.81 -24.96 -12.92
C GLY A 51 8.33 -23.78 -12.08
N LEU A 52 7.13 -23.23 -12.33
CA LEU A 52 6.55 -22.17 -11.52
C LEU A 52 6.16 -22.66 -10.13
N TYR A 53 5.74 -23.92 -9.99
CA TYR A 53 5.41 -24.52 -8.70
C TYR A 53 6.62 -24.69 -7.77
N GLU A 54 7.86 -24.55 -8.27
CA GLU A 54 9.04 -24.47 -7.40
C GLU A 54 9.14 -23.14 -6.65
N TYR A 55 8.46 -22.07 -7.13
CA TYR A 55 8.50 -20.72 -6.58
C TYR A 55 7.21 -20.35 -5.85
N PHE A 56 6.07 -20.83 -6.30
CA PHE A 56 4.74 -20.46 -5.78
C PHE A 56 3.80 -21.66 -5.80
N GLY A 57 3.03 -21.86 -4.76
CA GLY A 57 2.05 -22.94 -4.65
C GLY A 57 0.84 -22.80 -5.58
N GLY A 58 0.67 -21.63 -6.22
CA GLY A 58 -0.42 -21.38 -7.16
C GLY A 58 -0.68 -19.90 -7.42
N LYS A 59 -1.73 -19.62 -8.17
CA LYS A 59 -2.16 -18.27 -8.57
C LYS A 59 -2.37 -17.34 -7.37
N ASP A 60 -3.04 -17.82 -6.33
CA ASP A 60 -3.41 -16.98 -5.20
C ASP A 60 -2.18 -16.55 -4.38
N GLU A 61 -1.16 -17.42 -4.28
CA GLU A 61 0.11 -17.06 -3.65
C GLU A 61 0.87 -16.01 -4.47
N ILE A 62 0.81 -16.09 -5.80
CA ILE A 62 1.40 -15.09 -6.69
C ILE A 62 0.70 -13.75 -6.51
N ILE A 63 -0.64 -13.72 -6.49
CA ILE A 63 -1.42 -12.49 -6.25
C ILE A 63 -1.07 -11.90 -4.89
N ALA A 64 -1.02 -12.72 -3.84
CA ALA A 64 -0.64 -12.28 -2.51
C ALA A 64 0.77 -11.67 -2.48
N ALA A 65 1.74 -12.30 -3.16
CA ALA A 65 3.11 -11.80 -3.26
C ALA A 65 3.21 -10.47 -4.05
N VAL A 66 2.42 -10.29 -5.12
CA VAL A 66 2.34 -9.02 -5.85
C VAL A 66 1.71 -7.94 -4.97
N CYS A 67 0.63 -8.26 -4.22
CA CYS A 67 0.02 -7.34 -3.27
C CYS A 67 1.01 -6.94 -2.16
N GLU A 68 1.82 -7.87 -1.65
CA GLU A 68 2.85 -7.58 -0.65
C GLU A 68 3.91 -6.62 -1.19
N GLN A 69 4.39 -6.82 -2.41
CA GLN A 69 5.29 -5.86 -3.06
C GLN A 69 4.65 -4.47 -3.20
N GLY A 70 3.36 -4.41 -3.51
CA GLY A 70 2.61 -3.15 -3.54
C GLY A 70 2.59 -2.47 -2.18
N ASN A 71 2.33 -3.22 -1.10
CA ASN A 71 2.35 -2.71 0.28
C ASN A 71 3.73 -2.20 0.70
N GLU A 72 4.81 -2.94 0.35
CA GLU A 72 6.19 -2.52 0.61
C GLU A 72 6.52 -1.19 -0.10
N ARG A 73 6.12 -1.05 -1.38
CA ARG A 73 6.31 0.17 -2.16
C ARG A 73 5.52 1.35 -1.59
N LEU A 74 4.25 1.14 -1.23
CA LEU A 74 3.42 2.16 -0.58
C LEU A 74 4.05 2.62 0.73
N THR A 75 4.48 1.68 1.56
CA THR A 75 5.16 1.96 2.82
C THR A 75 6.44 2.77 2.59
N ALA A 76 7.24 2.40 1.58
CA ALA A 76 8.45 3.13 1.22
C ALA A 76 8.15 4.56 0.72
N HIS A 77 7.03 4.79 0.02
CA HIS A 77 6.60 6.14 -0.38
C HIS A 77 6.24 6.97 0.85
N MET A 78 5.45 6.45 1.76
CA MET A 78 5.04 7.17 2.97
C MET A 78 6.21 7.45 3.93
N ARG A 79 7.23 6.58 3.97
CA ARG A 79 8.45 6.81 4.78
C ARG A 79 9.35 7.94 4.28
N ARG A 80 9.12 8.48 3.09
CA ARG A 80 9.86 9.64 2.58
C ARG A 80 9.44 10.95 3.24
N ALA A 81 8.24 10.99 3.84
CA ALA A 81 7.79 12.13 4.61
C ALA A 81 8.67 12.30 5.86
N ASP A 82 9.06 13.54 6.13
CA ASP A 82 9.91 13.87 7.28
C ASP A 82 9.10 13.77 8.59
N PRO A 83 9.42 12.80 9.48
CA PRO A 83 8.68 12.64 10.72
C PRO A 83 8.97 13.75 11.75
N SER A 84 9.93 14.64 11.52
CA SER A 84 10.24 15.79 12.39
C SER A 84 9.30 16.99 12.17
N LEU A 85 8.53 16.99 11.08
CA LEU A 85 7.54 18.03 10.82
C LEU A 85 6.49 18.14 11.94
N PRO A 86 5.87 19.32 12.15
CA PRO A 86 4.64 19.43 12.93
C PRO A 86 3.65 18.35 12.52
N VAL A 87 2.98 17.71 13.48
CA VAL A 87 2.23 16.48 13.21
C VAL A 87 1.11 16.63 12.18
N ALA A 88 0.50 17.82 12.07
CA ALA A 88 -0.51 18.10 11.04
C ALA A 88 0.10 18.13 9.63
N ASP A 89 1.30 18.73 9.49
CA ASP A 89 2.06 18.76 8.24
C ASP A 89 2.58 17.36 7.89
N TYR A 90 3.04 16.60 8.87
CA TYR A 90 3.46 15.22 8.67
C TYR A 90 2.29 14.34 8.19
N LEU A 91 1.09 14.49 8.79
CA LEU A 91 -0.11 13.77 8.35
C LEU A 91 -0.47 14.12 6.90
N TYR A 92 -0.36 15.39 6.53
CA TYR A 92 -0.55 15.84 5.14
C TYR A 92 0.46 15.19 4.19
N GLU A 93 1.76 15.21 4.53
CA GLU A 93 2.82 14.66 3.68
C GLU A 93 2.68 13.15 3.45
N ILE A 94 2.34 12.36 4.48
CA ILE A 94 2.07 10.93 4.30
C ILE A 94 0.81 10.68 3.46
N GLY A 95 -0.19 11.56 3.54
CA GLY A 95 -1.39 11.51 2.70
C GLY A 95 -1.07 11.77 1.22
N ILE A 96 -0.28 12.81 0.93
CA ILE A 96 0.21 13.09 -0.44
C ILE A 96 1.07 11.94 -0.96
N ALA A 97 1.94 11.35 -0.13
CA ALA A 97 2.76 10.21 -0.51
C ALA A 97 1.91 8.99 -0.89
N TYR A 98 0.80 8.76 -0.18
CA TYR A 98 -0.17 7.71 -0.50
C TYR A 98 -0.80 7.93 -1.89
N ILE A 99 -1.29 9.15 -2.17
CA ILE A 99 -1.91 9.49 -3.45
C ILE A 99 -0.89 9.36 -4.59
N ARG A 100 0.34 9.87 -4.41
CA ARG A 100 1.43 9.75 -5.39
C ARG A 100 1.75 8.29 -5.70
N PHE A 101 1.83 7.43 -4.68
CA PHE A 101 2.03 6.00 -4.91
C PHE A 101 0.95 5.43 -5.84
N ALA A 102 -0.33 5.73 -5.59
CA ALA A 102 -1.43 5.24 -6.40
C ALA A 102 -1.33 5.70 -7.87
N LEU A 103 -0.95 6.98 -8.09
CA LEU A 103 -0.79 7.55 -9.42
C LEU A 103 0.41 6.98 -10.18
N GLU A 104 1.52 6.75 -9.49
CA GLU A 104 2.75 6.21 -10.07
C GLU A 104 2.69 4.68 -10.26
N ASN A 105 1.88 3.98 -9.45
CA ASN A 105 1.77 2.52 -9.44
C ASN A 105 0.30 2.05 -9.47
N PRO A 106 -0.51 2.47 -10.46
CA PRO A 106 -1.96 2.19 -10.47
C PRO A 106 -2.29 0.71 -10.51
N ASP A 107 -1.45 -0.12 -11.17
CA ASP A 107 -1.67 -1.56 -11.28
C ASP A 107 -1.54 -2.25 -9.92
N TYR A 108 -0.49 -1.91 -9.15
CA TYR A 108 -0.34 -2.38 -7.77
C TYR A 108 -1.50 -1.89 -6.90
N PHE A 109 -1.81 -0.59 -6.98
CA PHE A 109 -2.84 0.02 -6.16
C PHE A 109 -4.20 -0.64 -6.39
N LEU A 110 -4.63 -0.79 -7.64
CA LEU A 110 -5.89 -1.44 -7.96
C LEU A 110 -5.91 -2.90 -7.51
N LEU A 111 -4.84 -3.66 -7.75
CA LEU A 111 -4.77 -5.06 -7.32
C LEU A 111 -4.90 -5.20 -5.80
N MET A 112 -4.16 -4.41 -5.03
CA MET A 112 -4.16 -4.45 -3.56
C MET A 112 -5.54 -4.22 -2.94
N PHE A 113 -6.39 -3.42 -3.58
CA PHE A 113 -7.65 -2.98 -3.01
C PHE A 113 -8.90 -3.53 -3.71
N THR A 114 -8.78 -4.15 -4.88
CA THR A 114 -9.91 -4.77 -5.60
C THR A 114 -9.93 -6.29 -5.51
N VAL A 115 -8.79 -6.92 -5.23
CA VAL A 115 -8.73 -8.37 -5.04
C VAL A 115 -8.83 -8.70 -3.56
N VAL A 116 -9.79 -9.55 -3.21
CA VAL A 116 -9.94 -10.04 -1.84
C VAL A 116 -8.86 -11.08 -1.56
N THR A 117 -7.83 -10.69 -0.82
CA THR A 117 -6.87 -11.65 -0.26
C THR A 117 -7.32 -12.03 1.15
N PRO A 118 -7.26 -13.32 1.53
CA PRO A 118 -7.54 -13.73 2.91
C PRO A 118 -6.62 -12.98 3.87
N ARG A 119 -7.20 -12.25 4.82
CA ARG A 119 -6.43 -11.61 5.89
C ARG A 119 -6.58 -12.45 7.16
N PRO A 120 -5.54 -12.50 8.01
CA PRO A 120 -5.66 -13.13 9.30
C PRO A 120 -6.86 -12.52 10.07
N THR A 121 -7.80 -13.36 10.48
CA THR A 121 -8.94 -12.97 11.31
C THR A 121 -8.53 -13.06 12.77
N GLY A 122 -7.94 -12.00 13.30
CA GLY A 122 -7.66 -11.84 14.73
C GLY A 122 -7.74 -10.36 15.09
N ALA A 123 -8.39 -10.04 16.21
CA ALA A 123 -8.33 -8.71 16.77
C ALA A 123 -6.91 -8.50 17.32
N LEU A 124 -6.11 -7.64 16.67
CA LEU A 124 -4.84 -7.18 17.22
C LEU A 124 -5.11 -6.34 18.46
N SER A 125 -4.28 -6.48 19.49
CA SER A 125 -4.29 -5.54 20.61
C SER A 125 -3.91 -4.13 20.14
N PRO A 126 -4.32 -3.06 20.86
CA PRO A 126 -3.93 -1.70 20.51
C PRO A 126 -2.41 -1.51 20.40
N GLN A 127 -1.63 -2.27 21.14
CA GLN A 127 -0.17 -2.23 21.11
C GLN A 127 0.38 -2.92 19.84
N GLU A 128 -0.09 -4.11 19.51
CA GLU A 128 0.28 -4.80 18.26
C GLU A 128 -0.10 -3.98 17.01
N MET A 129 -1.19 -3.19 17.08
CA MET A 129 -1.59 -2.27 16.02
C MET A 129 -0.60 -1.12 15.81
N LEU A 130 0.21 -0.76 16.79
CA LEU A 130 1.21 0.31 16.70
C LEU A 130 2.63 -0.21 16.39
N GLU A 131 2.94 -1.46 16.71
CA GLU A 131 4.27 -2.06 16.57
C GLU A 131 4.60 -2.52 15.15
N GLY A 132 3.61 -2.63 14.28
CA GLY A 132 3.83 -3.03 12.88
C GLY A 132 4.53 -1.96 12.04
N ASP A 133 4.94 -2.35 10.85
CA ASP A 133 5.77 -1.51 9.97
C ASP A 133 5.14 -1.30 8.56
N SER A 134 3.84 -1.50 8.42
CA SER A 134 3.10 -1.23 7.18
C SER A 134 2.72 0.25 7.05
N SER A 135 2.23 0.63 5.87
CA SER A 135 1.67 1.96 5.58
C SER A 135 0.59 2.38 6.59
N PHE A 136 -0.26 1.43 7.02
CA PHE A 136 -1.29 1.71 8.03
C PHE A 136 -0.70 2.01 9.42
N HIS A 137 0.41 1.34 9.80
CA HIS A 137 1.10 1.63 11.06
C HIS A 137 1.78 3.01 11.06
N ILE A 138 2.26 3.49 9.91
CA ILE A 138 2.76 4.86 9.77
C ILE A 138 1.64 5.86 10.07
N LEU A 139 0.46 5.65 9.51
CA LEU A 139 -0.71 6.48 9.76
C LEU A 139 -1.15 6.45 11.23
N LEU A 140 -1.25 5.25 11.83
CA LEU A 140 -1.62 5.09 13.24
C LEU A 140 -0.68 5.85 14.17
N ARG A 141 0.64 5.75 13.93
CA ARG A 141 1.64 6.49 14.72
C ARG A 141 1.52 8.00 14.55
N ALA A 142 1.24 8.48 13.34
CA ALA A 142 1.01 9.91 13.09
C ALA A 142 -0.21 10.43 13.86
N ILE A 143 -1.33 9.71 13.81
CA ILE A 143 -2.54 10.09 14.56
C ILE A 143 -2.30 10.01 16.07
N ARG A 144 -1.68 8.94 16.57
CA ARG A 144 -1.33 8.78 17.99
C ARG A 144 -0.48 9.95 18.47
N ARG A 145 0.59 10.28 17.72
CA ARG A 145 1.45 11.42 18.03
C ARG A 145 0.65 12.73 18.11
N GLY A 146 -0.28 12.96 17.17
CA GLY A 146 -1.11 14.17 17.20
C GLY A 146 -2.03 14.25 18.40
N ILE A 147 -2.55 13.12 18.87
CA ILE A 147 -3.34 13.04 20.10
C ILE A 147 -2.45 13.30 21.33
N ASP A 148 -1.29 12.67 21.41
CA ASP A 148 -0.36 12.78 22.55
C ASP A 148 0.24 14.20 22.67
N GLU A 149 0.47 14.89 21.54
CA GLU A 149 0.90 16.30 21.49
C GLU A 149 -0.26 17.31 21.73
N GLY A 150 -1.51 16.83 21.84
CA GLY A 150 -2.70 17.67 22.04
C GLY A 150 -3.08 18.50 20.80
N VAL A 151 -2.54 18.15 19.62
CA VAL A 151 -2.87 18.80 18.34
C VAL A 151 -4.18 18.23 17.76
N PHE A 152 -4.38 16.91 17.87
CA PHE A 152 -5.61 16.26 17.45
C PHE A 152 -6.48 15.95 18.67
N GLN A 153 -7.77 16.27 18.56
CA GLN A 153 -8.70 16.12 19.65
C GLN A 153 -9.50 14.82 19.54
N ALA A 154 -9.12 13.83 20.34
CA ALA A 154 -9.96 12.66 20.54
C ALA A 154 -11.24 13.02 21.30
N ARG A 155 -12.37 12.43 20.89
CA ARG A 155 -13.68 12.66 21.51
C ARG A 155 -14.46 11.34 21.60
N PRO A 156 -15.50 11.23 22.43
CA PRO A 156 -16.29 10.01 22.53
C PRO A 156 -16.74 9.50 21.18
N GLY A 157 -16.41 8.23 20.85
CA GLY A 157 -16.73 7.62 19.56
C GLY A 157 -15.85 8.06 18.39
N PHE A 158 -14.84 8.90 18.62
CA PHE A 158 -13.90 9.33 17.59
C PHE A 158 -12.49 9.45 18.16
N GLY A 159 -11.87 8.31 18.43
CA GLY A 159 -10.49 8.17 18.94
C GLY A 159 -9.49 7.81 17.87
N LEU A 160 -8.40 7.17 18.27
CA LEU A 160 -7.26 6.82 17.41
C LEU A 160 -7.69 6.04 16.15
N MET A 161 -8.51 5.00 16.33
CA MET A 161 -8.87 4.11 15.23
C MET A 161 -9.85 4.77 14.26
N GLU A 162 -10.82 5.50 14.76
CA GLU A 162 -11.80 6.22 13.94
C GLU A 162 -11.14 7.35 13.16
N MET A 163 -10.21 8.08 13.77
CA MET A 163 -9.41 9.10 13.09
C MET A 163 -8.54 8.50 12.01
N ALA A 164 -7.84 7.39 12.28
CA ALA A 164 -7.02 6.70 11.31
C ALA A 164 -7.85 6.14 10.15
N TYR A 165 -9.01 5.55 10.45
CA TYR A 165 -9.97 5.10 9.43
C TYR A 165 -10.44 6.26 8.55
N ALA A 166 -10.86 7.38 9.14
CA ALA A 166 -11.33 8.55 8.40
C ALA A 166 -10.22 9.16 7.53
N ALA A 167 -8.99 9.25 8.04
CA ALA A 167 -7.83 9.69 7.28
C ALA A 167 -7.56 8.76 6.08
N TRP A 168 -7.54 7.45 6.33
CA TRP A 168 -7.35 6.46 5.26
C TRP A 168 -8.49 6.52 4.23
N ALA A 169 -9.74 6.56 4.65
CA ALA A 169 -10.89 6.66 3.75
C ALA A 169 -10.81 7.91 2.84
N THR A 170 -10.33 9.03 3.37
CA THR A 170 -10.14 10.27 2.61
C THR A 170 -9.08 10.11 1.52
N VAL A 171 -7.86 9.70 1.86
CA VAL A 171 -6.78 9.55 0.86
C VAL A 171 -7.07 8.44 -0.12
N HIS A 172 -7.70 7.35 0.35
CA HIS A 172 -8.06 6.21 -0.49
C HIS A 172 -9.16 6.59 -1.51
N GLY A 173 -10.18 7.33 -1.08
CA GLY A 173 -11.23 7.83 -1.96
C GLY A 173 -10.67 8.74 -3.07
N ILE A 174 -9.81 9.69 -2.71
CA ILE A 174 -9.10 10.56 -3.67
C ILE A 174 -8.29 9.70 -4.65
N ALA A 175 -7.43 8.82 -4.15
CA ALA A 175 -6.57 7.96 -4.96
C ALA A 175 -7.38 7.08 -5.92
N MET A 176 -8.45 6.42 -5.44
CA MET A 176 -9.33 5.59 -6.26
C MET A 176 -10.00 6.39 -7.37
N LEU A 177 -10.53 7.58 -7.10
CA LEU A 177 -11.12 8.45 -8.13
C LEU A 177 -10.09 8.82 -9.19
N ARG A 178 -8.87 9.19 -8.77
CA ARG A 178 -7.78 9.61 -9.67
C ARG A 178 -7.30 8.47 -10.59
N VAL A 179 -7.21 7.23 -10.10
CA VAL A 179 -6.73 6.08 -10.89
C VAL A 179 -7.84 5.39 -11.69
N THR A 180 -9.12 5.71 -11.43
CA THR A 180 -10.28 5.10 -12.10
C THR A 180 -11.12 6.13 -12.86
N SER A 181 -12.17 6.65 -12.24
CA SER A 181 -13.23 7.46 -12.89
C SER A 181 -12.73 8.80 -13.41
N LEU A 182 -11.70 9.38 -12.79
CA LEU A 182 -11.14 10.69 -13.18
C LEU A 182 -9.80 10.57 -13.93
N ARG A 183 -9.41 9.35 -14.30
CA ARG A 183 -8.17 9.13 -15.06
C ARG A 183 -8.25 9.86 -16.41
N GLY A 184 -7.31 10.80 -16.62
CA GLY A 184 -7.28 11.61 -17.85
C GLY A 184 -8.30 12.75 -17.92
N TYR A 185 -9.08 12.98 -16.85
CA TYR A 185 -9.95 14.16 -16.79
C TYR A 185 -9.12 15.43 -16.76
N PRO A 186 -9.44 16.47 -17.59
CA PRO A 186 -8.61 17.67 -17.74
C PRO A 186 -8.82 18.67 -16.61
N MET A 187 -8.40 18.31 -15.39
CA MET A 187 -8.43 19.16 -14.21
C MET A 187 -7.08 19.07 -13.49
N ASP A 188 -6.63 20.17 -12.92
CA ASP A 188 -5.53 20.16 -11.96
C ASP A 188 -6.06 19.72 -10.60
N PHE A 189 -5.79 18.48 -10.26
CA PHE A 189 -6.22 17.87 -9.00
C PHE A 189 -5.32 18.23 -7.82
N ASP A 190 -4.10 18.71 -8.04
CA ASP A 190 -3.13 18.88 -6.96
C ASP A 190 -3.60 19.92 -5.93
N VAL A 191 -4.30 20.97 -6.39
CA VAL A 191 -4.91 21.95 -5.50
C VAL A 191 -6.08 21.33 -4.71
N ALA A 192 -6.94 20.57 -5.39
CA ALA A 192 -8.11 19.93 -4.75
C ALA A 192 -7.69 18.88 -3.72
N ASP A 193 -6.73 18.02 -4.06
CA ASP A 193 -6.19 17.00 -3.17
C ASP A 193 -5.56 17.64 -1.94
N ARG A 194 -4.74 18.69 -2.15
CA ARG A 194 -4.12 19.45 -1.07
C ARG A 194 -5.15 20.04 -0.11
N GLU A 195 -6.14 20.76 -0.63
CA GLU A 195 -7.16 21.39 0.21
C GLU A 195 -8.02 20.35 0.93
N ALA A 196 -8.35 19.23 0.29
CA ALA A 196 -9.08 18.15 0.95
C ALA A 196 -8.32 17.59 2.15
N LEU A 197 -7.00 17.32 2.00
CA LEU A 197 -6.17 16.81 3.08
C LEU A 197 -5.95 17.84 4.20
N LEU A 198 -5.72 19.11 3.85
CA LEU A 198 -5.58 20.18 4.84
C LEU A 198 -6.87 20.41 5.63
N ASN A 199 -8.02 20.39 4.96
CA ASN A 199 -9.32 20.52 5.62
C ASN A 199 -9.60 19.33 6.54
N PHE A 200 -9.24 18.11 6.13
CA PHE A 200 -9.31 16.95 6.99
C PHE A 200 -8.44 17.11 8.25
N ALA A 201 -7.16 17.48 8.07
CA ALA A 201 -6.25 17.68 9.19
C ALA A 201 -6.74 18.80 10.15
N ARG A 202 -7.30 19.90 9.62
CA ARG A 202 -7.92 20.96 10.46
C ARG A 202 -9.12 20.44 11.26
N GLY A 203 -9.94 19.56 10.65
CA GLY A 203 -11.09 18.94 11.33
C GLY A 203 -10.71 17.98 12.46
N LEU A 204 -9.44 17.55 12.54
CA LEU A 204 -8.91 16.77 13.66
C LEU A 204 -8.40 17.67 14.82
N GLN A 205 -8.12 18.95 14.55
CA GLN A 205 -7.55 19.87 15.54
C GLN A 205 -8.60 20.32 16.56
N SER A 206 -8.12 20.67 17.74
CA SER A 206 -8.98 21.29 18.76
C SER A 206 -9.34 22.71 18.33
N ASP A 207 -10.60 23.09 18.47
CA ASP A 207 -11.00 24.49 18.45
C ASP A 207 -10.24 25.23 19.58
N ARG A 208 -9.28 26.06 19.21
CA ARG A 208 -8.59 26.95 20.16
C ARG A 208 -9.35 28.26 20.27
#